data_4f0ebabcf68cdb43be9f2f3a30796d0f
#
_entry.id   4f0ebabcf68cdb43be9f2f3a30796d0f
#
_cell.length_a   1.000
_cell.length_b   1.000
_cell.length_c   1.000
_cell.angle_alpha   90.00
_cell.angle_beta   90.00
_cell.angle_gamma   90.00
#
_symmetry.space_group_name_H-M   'P 1'
#
loop_
_entity.id
_entity.type
_entity.pdbx_description
1 polymer ?
#
loop_
_entity_poly.entity_id
_entity_poly.type
_entity_poly.pdbx_seq_one_letter_code
_entity_poly.pdbx_strand_id
1 'polypeptide(L)'
;RAIEMVIFWAVIFLGSSILDILNSNYHFFTGVNGMRIDINIIGVLAFSNLLYCFVQKKSWKWLVLIIAIGLGVHIIVATIGLCYKDLDKIYFPFLWKPNKELYPMGDHMPFVPYVSFFFGGALLSYFTYSKTKKSYFRKFEFERPICFLGRHTLIIYLSHFLILLGIFTFIDLFI
;
A
#
# COMPACT_ATOMS: atom_id res chain seq x y z
N ARG A 1 -9.64 -8.54 10.70
CA ARG A 1 -9.21 -8.13 9.33
C ARG A 1 -8.11 -7.06 9.36
N ALA A 2 -8.25 -5.94 10.13
CA ALA A 2 -7.21 -4.91 10.20
C ALA A 2 -5.89 -5.49 10.74
N ILE A 3 -5.94 -6.28 11.82
CA ILE A 3 -4.77 -6.95 12.40
C ILE A 3 -4.15 -7.95 11.42
N GLU A 4 -4.98 -8.74 10.72
CA GLU A 4 -4.51 -9.67 9.69
C GLU A 4 -3.72 -8.94 8.60
N MET A 5 -4.22 -7.80 8.11
CA MET A 5 -3.51 -6.99 7.11
C MET A 5 -2.17 -6.45 7.63
N VAL A 6 -2.12 -6.05 8.92
CA VAL A 6 -0.87 -5.62 9.55
C VAL A 6 0.14 -6.78 9.64
N ILE A 7 -0.33 -7.97 10.01
CA ILE A 7 0.51 -9.17 10.05
C ILE A 7 1.05 -9.48 8.64
N PHE A 8 0.19 -9.45 7.62
CA PHE A 8 0.62 -9.66 6.23
C PHE A 8 1.64 -8.63 5.76
N TRP A 9 1.41 -7.35 6.06
CA TRP A 9 2.39 -6.32 5.75
C TRP A 9 3.71 -6.57 6.47
N ALA A 10 3.69 -6.92 7.77
CA ALA A 10 4.90 -7.22 8.54
C ALA A 10 5.66 -8.42 7.97
N VAL A 11 4.96 -9.47 7.52
CA VAL A 11 5.58 -10.63 6.86
C VAL A 11 6.26 -10.23 5.55
N ILE A 12 5.61 -9.41 4.72
CA ILE A 12 6.19 -8.91 3.47
C ILE A 12 7.42 -8.05 3.75
N PHE A 13 7.31 -7.13 4.72
CA PHE A 13 8.41 -6.25 5.12
C PHE A 13 9.63 -7.04 5.62
N LEU A 14 9.42 -7.98 6.53
CA LEU A 14 10.48 -8.82 7.08
C LEU A 14 11.07 -9.73 6.01
N GLY A 15 10.22 -10.39 5.21
CA GLY A 15 10.66 -11.28 4.14
C GLY A 15 11.48 -10.54 3.09
N SER A 16 11.02 -9.38 2.62
CA SER A 16 11.76 -8.57 1.64
C SER A 16 13.06 -8.00 2.22
N SER A 17 13.08 -7.63 3.51
CA SER A 17 14.30 -7.16 4.17
C SER A 17 15.35 -8.26 4.30
N ILE A 18 14.93 -9.49 4.62
CA ILE A 18 15.82 -10.66 4.66
C ILE A 18 16.37 -10.95 3.28
N LEU A 19 15.52 -10.95 2.24
CA LEU A 19 15.94 -11.17 0.85
C LEU A 19 16.91 -10.09 0.38
N ASP A 20 16.70 -8.84 0.76
CA ASP A 20 17.59 -7.72 0.41
C ASP A 20 18.98 -7.89 1.06
N ILE A 21 19.03 -8.29 2.34
CA ILE A 21 20.29 -8.59 3.06
C ILE A 21 21.00 -9.79 2.42
N LEU A 22 20.28 -10.86 2.10
CA LEU A 22 20.85 -12.04 1.47
C LEU A 22 21.37 -11.72 0.07
N ASN A 23 20.63 -10.95 -0.73
CA ASN A 23 21.07 -10.55 -2.05
C ASN A 23 22.29 -9.63 -1.99
N SER A 24 22.36 -8.72 -1.03
CA SER A 24 23.51 -7.84 -0.80
C SER A 24 24.78 -8.62 -0.45
N ASN A 25 24.65 -9.71 0.34
CA ASN A 25 25.79 -10.50 0.79
C ASN A 25 26.21 -11.61 -0.19
N TYR A 26 25.27 -12.22 -0.90
CA TYR A 26 25.50 -13.41 -1.73
C TYR A 26 25.26 -13.19 -3.22
N HIS A 27 24.75 -12.03 -3.64
CA HIS A 27 24.47 -11.70 -5.04
C HIS A 27 23.63 -12.75 -5.79
N PHE A 28 22.59 -13.28 -5.11
CA PHE A 28 21.69 -14.28 -5.70
C PHE A 28 20.99 -13.79 -6.97
N PHE A 29 20.67 -12.50 -7.02
CA PHE A 29 20.00 -11.89 -8.17
C PHE A 29 20.91 -10.80 -8.74
N THR A 30 21.54 -11.07 -9.86
CA THR A 30 22.42 -10.12 -10.54
C THR A 30 21.60 -8.97 -11.14
N GLY A 31 22.04 -7.75 -10.92
CA GLY A 31 21.40 -6.55 -11.47
C GLY A 31 20.15 -6.04 -10.72
N VAL A 32 19.71 -6.71 -9.66
CA VAL A 32 18.59 -6.27 -8.83
C VAL A 32 19.12 -5.59 -7.58
N ASN A 33 18.99 -4.27 -7.52
CA ASN A 33 19.30 -3.48 -6.33
C ASN A 33 18.01 -3.09 -5.62
N GLY A 34 17.94 -3.32 -4.29
CA GLY A 34 16.83 -2.90 -3.46
C GLY A 34 15.60 -3.78 -3.59
N MET A 35 15.65 -4.97 -3.03
CA MET A 35 14.50 -5.89 -2.91
C MET A 35 13.59 -5.56 -1.72
N ARG A 36 14.01 -4.63 -0.87
CA ARG A 36 13.26 -4.23 0.31
C ARG A 36 11.96 -3.54 -0.06
N ILE A 37 10.88 -3.95 0.59
CA ILE A 37 9.54 -3.37 0.48
C ILE A 37 9.18 -2.77 1.83
N ASP A 38 9.16 -1.43 1.94
CA ASP A 38 8.84 -0.77 3.21
C ASP A 38 7.33 -0.61 3.39
N ILE A 39 6.76 0.36 2.70
CA ILE A 39 5.31 0.58 2.69
C ILE A 39 4.83 0.40 1.26
N ASN A 40 4.04 -0.64 1.07
CA ASN A 40 3.33 -0.93 -0.17
C ASN A 40 1.83 -0.70 0.01
N ILE A 41 1.03 -1.03 -0.99
CA ILE A 41 -0.43 -0.89 -0.92
C ILE A 41 -1.04 -1.65 0.26
N ILE A 42 -0.50 -2.82 0.64
CA ILE A 42 -0.97 -3.59 1.79
C ILE A 42 -0.69 -2.84 3.08
N GLY A 43 0.50 -2.23 3.22
CA GLY A 43 0.85 -1.39 4.36
C GLY A 43 -0.06 -0.17 4.48
N VAL A 44 -0.28 0.54 3.37
CA VAL A 44 -1.23 1.67 3.34
C VAL A 44 -2.62 1.24 3.77
N LEU A 45 -3.14 0.13 3.23
CA LEU A 45 -4.47 -0.38 3.60
C LEU A 45 -4.52 -0.88 5.05
N ALA A 46 -3.45 -1.54 5.54
CA ALA A 46 -3.36 -2.01 6.91
C ALA A 46 -3.44 -0.87 7.92
N PHE A 47 -2.60 0.15 7.76
CA PHE A 47 -2.59 1.33 8.64
C PHE A 47 -3.86 2.16 8.51
N SER A 48 -4.40 2.31 7.30
CA SER A 48 -5.69 3.00 7.09
C SER A 48 -6.84 2.27 7.76
N ASN A 49 -6.90 0.93 7.69
CA ASN A 49 -7.90 0.14 8.39
C ASN A 49 -7.77 0.24 9.92
N LEU A 50 -6.54 0.22 10.46
CA LEU A 50 -6.32 0.46 11.88
C LEU A 50 -6.87 1.83 12.31
N LEU A 51 -6.50 2.87 11.57
CA LEU A 51 -6.99 4.23 11.84
C LEU A 51 -8.52 4.30 11.73
N TYR A 52 -9.11 3.61 10.75
CA TYR A 52 -10.56 3.53 10.58
C TYR A 52 -11.24 2.86 11.77
N CYS A 53 -10.65 1.83 12.39
CA CYS A 53 -11.21 1.19 13.58
C CYS A 53 -11.46 2.18 14.74
N PHE A 54 -10.62 3.21 14.89
CA PHE A 54 -10.80 4.26 15.91
C PHE A 54 -11.89 5.28 15.54
N VAL A 55 -12.17 5.45 14.25
CA VAL A 55 -13.04 6.51 13.74
C VAL A 55 -14.41 5.99 13.31
N GLN A 56 -14.57 4.70 13.01
CA GLN A 56 -15.80 4.09 12.46
C GLN A 56 -17.07 4.34 13.31
N LYS A 57 -16.92 4.49 14.64
CA LYS A 57 -18.03 4.76 15.56
C LYS A 57 -18.28 6.25 15.77
N LYS A 58 -17.44 7.11 15.18
CA LYS A 58 -17.55 8.56 15.31
C LYS A 58 -18.37 9.15 14.16
N SER A 59 -18.63 10.45 14.23
CA SER A 59 -19.37 11.16 13.18
C SER A 59 -18.55 11.23 11.88
N TRP A 60 -19.22 11.33 10.74
CA TRP A 60 -18.61 11.50 9.41
C TRP A 60 -17.63 12.68 9.33
N LYS A 61 -17.77 13.67 10.20
CA LYS A 61 -16.86 14.82 10.28
C LYS A 61 -15.41 14.39 10.55
N TRP A 62 -15.20 13.31 11.29
CA TRP A 62 -13.87 12.76 11.54
C TRP A 62 -13.23 12.18 10.27
N LEU A 63 -14.03 11.59 9.38
CA LEU A 63 -13.54 11.11 8.08
C LEU A 63 -13.06 12.29 7.23
N VAL A 64 -13.86 13.37 7.16
CA VAL A 64 -13.50 14.60 6.47
C VAL A 64 -12.23 15.22 7.06
N LEU A 65 -12.11 15.25 8.40
CA LEU A 65 -10.94 15.79 9.07
C LEU A 65 -9.66 15.03 8.68
N ILE A 66 -9.71 13.70 8.67
CA ILE A 66 -8.54 12.88 8.29
C ILE A 66 -8.18 13.11 6.82
N ILE A 67 -9.17 13.20 5.93
CA ILE A 67 -8.94 13.53 4.52
C ILE A 67 -8.25 14.90 4.39
N ALA A 68 -8.78 15.91 5.09
CA ALA A 68 -8.22 17.26 5.04
C ALA A 68 -6.79 17.32 5.59
N ILE A 69 -6.52 16.64 6.72
CA ILE A 69 -5.17 16.54 7.28
C ILE A 69 -4.23 15.83 6.30
N GLY A 70 -4.63 14.67 5.75
CA GLY A 70 -3.80 13.92 4.81
C GLY A 70 -3.46 14.72 3.54
N LEU A 71 -4.46 15.37 2.92
CA LEU A 71 -4.22 16.24 1.76
C LEU A 71 -3.39 17.48 2.13
N GLY A 72 -3.67 18.11 3.27
CA GLY A 72 -2.91 19.27 3.75
C GLY A 72 -1.45 18.92 3.97
N VAL A 73 -1.15 17.83 4.66
CA VAL A 73 0.22 17.33 4.85
C VAL A 73 0.89 17.04 3.50
N HIS A 74 0.18 16.40 2.57
CA HIS A 74 0.72 16.13 1.24
C HIS A 74 1.09 17.41 0.49
N ILE A 75 0.22 18.43 0.51
CA ILE A 75 0.50 19.75 -0.12
C ILE A 75 1.72 20.41 0.53
N ILE A 76 1.80 20.39 1.87
CA ILE A 76 2.93 20.96 2.61
C ILE A 76 4.23 20.26 2.22
N VAL A 77 4.23 18.92 2.22
CA VAL A 77 5.42 18.12 1.87
C VAL A 77 5.82 18.37 0.41
N ALA A 78 4.87 18.44 -0.51
CA ALA A 78 5.14 18.74 -1.91
C ALA A 78 5.75 20.14 -2.07
N THR A 79 5.22 21.14 -1.36
CA THR A 79 5.74 22.52 -1.39
C THR A 79 7.15 22.59 -0.81
N ILE A 80 7.40 21.92 0.33
CA ILE A 80 8.73 21.84 0.93
C ILE A 80 9.71 21.12 -0.01
N GLY A 81 9.28 20.03 -0.67
CA GLY A 81 10.09 19.31 -1.65
C GLY A 81 10.49 20.13 -2.86
N LEU A 82 9.67 21.10 -3.27
CA LEU A 82 10.02 22.06 -4.33
C LEU A 82 11.07 23.07 -3.85
N CYS A 83 11.07 23.43 -2.57
CA CYS A 83 12.03 24.38 -1.97
C CYS A 83 13.35 23.72 -1.57
N TYR A 84 13.30 22.49 -1.09
CA TYR A 84 14.45 21.74 -0.56
C TYR A 84 14.70 20.49 -1.43
N LYS A 85 15.64 20.59 -2.37
CA LYS A 85 15.99 19.51 -3.31
C LYS A 85 16.53 18.24 -2.61
N ASP A 86 17.01 18.39 -1.36
CA ASP A 86 17.60 17.28 -0.60
C ASP A 86 16.62 16.59 0.36
N LEU A 87 15.33 16.90 0.26
CA LEU A 87 14.30 16.28 1.13
C LEU A 87 14.23 14.77 0.95
N ASP A 88 14.46 14.28 -0.26
CA ASP A 88 14.46 12.87 -0.61
C ASP A 88 15.64 12.07 -0.03
N LYS A 89 16.71 12.77 0.41
CA LYS A 89 17.84 12.15 1.14
C LYS A 89 17.48 11.75 2.58
N ILE A 90 16.37 12.31 3.11
CA ILE A 90 15.90 11.96 4.45
C ILE A 90 14.98 10.76 4.35
N TYR A 91 15.29 9.68 5.07
CA TYR A 91 14.46 8.48 5.09
C TYR A 91 13.21 8.69 5.95
N PHE A 92 12.07 9.01 5.30
CA PHE A 92 10.77 9.10 5.97
C PHE A 92 9.65 8.53 5.09
N PRO A 93 9.53 7.20 5.01
CA PRO A 93 8.69 6.50 4.03
C PRO A 93 7.19 6.74 4.18
N PHE A 94 6.74 7.28 5.31
CA PHE A 94 5.32 7.60 5.51
C PHE A 94 4.84 8.84 4.75
N LEU A 95 5.71 9.82 4.54
CA LEU A 95 5.35 11.11 3.94
C LEU A 95 5.77 11.25 2.48
N TRP A 96 6.97 10.78 2.13
CA TRP A 96 7.49 10.91 0.77
C TRP A 96 8.29 9.70 0.34
N LYS A 97 8.56 9.64 -0.96
CA LYS A 97 9.38 8.59 -1.54
C LYS A 97 10.85 8.97 -1.38
N PRO A 98 11.65 8.17 -0.67
CA PRO A 98 13.07 8.42 -0.52
C PRO A 98 13.83 8.29 -1.85
N ASN A 99 15.03 8.88 -1.89
CA ASN A 99 15.92 8.76 -3.05
C ASN A 99 16.34 7.31 -3.27
N LYS A 100 16.07 6.80 -4.48
CA LYS A 100 16.33 5.40 -4.83
C LYS A 100 17.83 5.05 -4.88
N GLU A 101 18.70 6.04 -5.11
CA GLU A 101 20.15 5.81 -5.13
C GLU A 101 20.72 5.61 -3.72
N LEU A 102 20.15 6.35 -2.74
CA LEU A 102 20.55 6.24 -1.33
C LEU A 102 19.81 5.12 -0.59
N TYR A 103 18.55 4.91 -0.96
CA TYR A 103 17.66 3.93 -0.34
C TYR A 103 17.00 3.08 -1.42
N PRO A 104 17.73 2.09 -1.97
CA PRO A 104 17.18 1.22 -2.99
C PRO A 104 16.02 0.39 -2.41
N MET A 105 14.87 0.44 -3.09
CA MET A 105 13.64 -0.25 -2.67
C MET A 105 12.94 -0.83 -3.89
N GLY A 106 12.38 -2.03 -3.73
CA GLY A 106 11.61 -2.69 -4.77
C GLY A 106 10.25 -2.03 -5.00
N ASP A 107 9.50 -1.80 -3.93
CA ASP A 107 8.20 -1.14 -3.98
C ASP A 107 8.05 -0.19 -2.79
N HIS A 108 7.57 1.01 -3.07
CA HIS A 108 7.33 2.01 -2.06
C HIS A 108 6.15 2.91 -2.42
N MET A 109 5.18 2.97 -1.51
CA MET A 109 4.01 3.83 -1.62
C MET A 109 3.89 4.62 -0.30
N PRO A 110 4.15 5.94 -0.29
CA PRO A 110 4.04 6.72 0.94
C PRO A 110 2.60 6.67 1.47
N PHE A 111 2.47 6.59 2.81
CA PHE A 111 1.14 6.51 3.44
C PHE A 111 0.28 7.74 3.12
N VAL A 112 0.88 8.90 3.13
CA VAL A 112 0.26 10.16 2.69
C VAL A 112 0.67 10.41 1.23
N PRO A 113 -0.24 10.64 0.29
CA PRO A 113 -1.67 11.00 0.42
C PRO A 113 -2.67 9.83 0.38
N TYR A 114 -2.21 8.59 0.23
CA TYR A 114 -3.10 7.45 -0.07
C TYR A 114 -4.12 7.15 1.03
N VAL A 115 -3.80 7.48 2.29
CA VAL A 115 -4.76 7.44 3.39
C VAL A 115 -6.01 8.30 3.12
N SER A 116 -5.85 9.45 2.46
CA SER A 116 -6.97 10.32 2.11
C SER A 116 -7.92 9.69 1.10
N PHE A 117 -7.38 8.94 0.12
CA PHE A 117 -8.21 8.19 -0.82
C PHE A 117 -8.98 7.05 -0.15
N PHE A 118 -8.35 6.34 0.80
CA PHE A 118 -9.03 5.32 1.59
C PHE A 118 -10.20 5.91 2.38
N PHE A 119 -9.98 7.02 3.08
CA PHE A 119 -11.03 7.68 3.85
C PHE A 119 -12.07 8.37 2.97
N GLY A 120 -11.71 8.80 1.76
CA GLY A 120 -12.64 9.26 0.73
C GLY A 120 -13.63 8.14 0.33
N GLY A 121 -13.14 6.93 0.10
CA GLY A 121 -13.97 5.75 -0.14
C GLY A 121 -14.88 5.41 1.06
N ALA A 122 -14.36 5.50 2.29
CA ALA A 122 -15.15 5.29 3.51
C ALA A 122 -16.25 6.35 3.66
N LEU A 123 -15.96 7.61 3.37
CA LEU A 123 -16.93 8.70 3.40
C LEU A 123 -18.03 8.52 2.33
N LEU A 124 -17.65 8.15 1.12
CA LEU A 124 -18.59 7.81 0.05
C LEU A 124 -19.50 6.66 0.47
N SER A 125 -18.93 5.60 1.03
CA SER A 125 -19.68 4.46 1.56
C SER A 125 -20.66 4.89 2.67
N TYR A 126 -20.25 5.80 3.55
CA TYR A 126 -21.11 6.34 4.60
C TYR A 126 -22.36 7.01 4.03
N PHE A 127 -22.22 7.84 2.99
CA PHE A 127 -23.36 8.54 2.39
C PHE A 127 -24.24 7.65 1.52
N THR A 128 -23.64 6.68 0.82
CA THR A 128 -24.37 5.82 -0.13
C THR A 128 -25.05 4.63 0.54
N TYR A 129 -24.36 3.94 1.47
CA TYR A 129 -24.84 2.66 2.01
C TYR A 129 -25.38 2.74 3.43
N SER A 130 -24.91 3.69 4.26
CA SER A 130 -25.28 3.68 5.68
C SER A 130 -26.78 3.96 5.93
N LYS A 131 -27.41 4.74 5.07
CA LYS A 131 -28.84 5.09 5.20
C LYS A 131 -29.78 4.06 4.57
N THR A 132 -29.39 3.46 3.45
CA THR A 132 -30.31 2.64 2.67
C THR A 132 -30.10 1.15 2.87
N LYS A 133 -28.92 0.71 3.28
CA LYS A 133 -28.48 -0.69 3.38
C LYS A 133 -28.81 -1.51 2.10
N LYS A 134 -29.11 -0.85 0.98
CA LYS A 134 -29.45 -1.45 -0.30
C LYS A 134 -28.29 -1.28 -1.25
N SER A 135 -27.98 -2.35 -1.99
CA SER A 135 -27.05 -2.24 -3.10
C SER A 135 -27.71 -1.47 -4.24
N TYR A 136 -27.06 -0.41 -4.71
CA TYR A 136 -27.47 0.33 -5.90
C TYR A 136 -27.16 -0.42 -7.19
N PHE A 137 -26.28 -1.41 -7.11
CA PHE A 137 -25.92 -2.20 -8.28
C PHE A 137 -26.91 -3.34 -8.48
N ARG A 138 -27.40 -3.44 -9.73
CA ARG A 138 -28.21 -4.57 -10.16
C ARG A 138 -27.33 -5.82 -10.09
N LYS A 139 -27.88 -6.95 -9.62
CA LYS A 139 -27.17 -8.23 -9.65
C LYS A 139 -26.82 -8.60 -11.09
N PHE A 140 -25.55 -8.75 -11.38
CA PHE A 140 -25.06 -9.22 -12.67
C PHE A 140 -24.68 -10.70 -12.56
N GLU A 141 -24.82 -11.45 -13.64
CA GLU A 141 -24.47 -12.87 -13.67
C GLU A 141 -22.99 -13.11 -13.34
N PHE A 142 -22.12 -12.14 -13.69
CA PHE A 142 -20.69 -12.17 -13.37
C PHE A 142 -20.35 -11.71 -11.93
N GLU A 143 -21.31 -11.46 -11.08
CA GLU A 143 -21.07 -11.03 -9.70
C GLU A 143 -20.27 -12.08 -8.90
N ARG A 144 -20.59 -13.36 -9.07
CA ARG A 144 -19.93 -14.45 -8.32
C ARG A 144 -18.43 -14.55 -8.57
N PRO A 145 -17.90 -14.62 -9.81
CA PRO A 145 -16.46 -14.67 -10.04
C PRO A 145 -15.76 -13.39 -9.59
N ILE A 146 -16.36 -12.22 -9.78
CA ILE A 146 -15.78 -10.95 -9.32
C ILE A 146 -15.69 -10.91 -7.80
N CYS A 147 -16.75 -11.33 -7.08
CA CYS A 147 -16.75 -11.43 -5.63
C CYS A 147 -15.75 -12.48 -5.12
N PHE A 148 -15.56 -13.58 -5.84
CA PHE A 148 -14.54 -14.58 -5.53
C PHE A 148 -13.15 -13.98 -5.64
N LEU A 149 -12.81 -13.31 -6.74
CA LEU A 149 -11.55 -12.60 -6.92
C LEU A 149 -11.34 -11.54 -5.82
N GLY A 150 -12.38 -10.74 -5.53
CA GLY A 150 -12.33 -9.73 -4.47
C GLY A 150 -12.07 -10.30 -3.07
N ARG A 151 -12.60 -11.49 -2.77
CA ARG A 151 -12.34 -12.17 -1.48
C ARG A 151 -10.91 -12.70 -1.39
N HIS A 152 -10.30 -13.08 -2.52
CA HIS A 152 -8.97 -13.69 -2.57
C HIS A 152 -7.91 -12.71 -3.07
N THR A 153 -8.23 -11.42 -3.19
CA THR A 153 -7.33 -10.37 -3.70
C THR A 153 -5.95 -10.40 -3.02
N LEU A 154 -5.90 -10.61 -1.72
CA LEU A 154 -4.65 -10.65 -0.98
C LEU A 154 -3.77 -11.84 -1.38
N ILE A 155 -4.37 -13.02 -1.54
CA ILE A 155 -3.65 -14.23 -1.99
C ILE A 155 -3.17 -14.04 -3.43
N ILE A 156 -4.02 -13.50 -4.30
CA ILE A 156 -3.67 -13.19 -5.69
C ILE A 156 -2.52 -12.18 -5.74
N TYR A 157 -2.57 -11.14 -4.91
CA TYR A 157 -1.51 -10.13 -4.82
C TYR A 157 -0.18 -10.73 -4.34
N LEU A 158 -0.20 -11.64 -3.36
CA LEU A 158 1.02 -12.29 -2.90
C LEU A 158 1.58 -13.29 -3.93
N SER A 159 0.69 -14.07 -4.57
CA SER A 159 1.10 -15.10 -5.51
C SER A 159 1.66 -14.54 -6.81
N HIS A 160 1.13 -13.41 -7.33
CA HIS A 160 1.61 -12.85 -8.60
C HIS A 160 3.09 -12.46 -8.53
N PHE A 161 3.56 -11.92 -7.39
CA PHE A 161 4.97 -11.58 -7.21
C PHE A 161 5.87 -12.82 -7.30
N LEU A 162 5.50 -13.90 -6.60
CA LEU A 162 6.25 -15.17 -6.62
C LEU A 162 6.24 -15.81 -8.02
N ILE A 163 5.10 -15.75 -8.71
CA ILE A 163 4.97 -16.28 -10.07
C ILE A 163 5.84 -15.48 -11.04
N LEU A 164 5.80 -14.15 -10.99
CA LEU A 164 6.63 -13.31 -11.84
C LEU A 164 8.13 -13.52 -11.56
N LEU A 165 8.51 -13.58 -10.28
CA LEU A 165 9.89 -13.87 -9.90
C LEU A 165 10.35 -15.22 -10.47
N GLY A 166 9.52 -16.26 -10.34
CA GLY A 166 9.81 -17.57 -10.91
C GLY A 166 9.96 -17.55 -12.43
N ILE A 167 9.08 -16.82 -13.13
CA ILE A 167 9.15 -16.68 -14.60
C ILE A 167 10.43 -15.96 -15.01
N PHE A 168 10.76 -14.83 -14.37
CA PHE A 168 11.98 -14.08 -14.71
C PHE A 168 13.24 -14.86 -14.40
N THR A 169 13.31 -15.55 -13.25
CA THR A 169 14.45 -16.41 -12.92
C THR A 169 14.58 -17.56 -13.93
N PHE A 170 13.46 -18.13 -14.38
CA PHE A 170 13.48 -19.17 -15.41
C PHE A 170 13.98 -18.65 -16.75
N ILE A 171 13.58 -17.45 -17.16
CA ILE A 171 14.03 -16.82 -18.40
C ILE A 171 15.54 -16.54 -18.34
N ASP A 172 16.03 -15.98 -17.22
CA ASP A 172 17.47 -15.71 -17.03
C ASP A 172 18.35 -16.97 -17.09
N LEU A 173 17.79 -18.14 -16.80
CA LEU A 173 18.51 -19.41 -16.82
C LEU A 173 18.72 -19.94 -18.25
N PHE A 174 17.94 -19.43 -19.23
CA PHE A 174 17.96 -19.88 -20.62
C PHE A 174 18.47 -18.82 -21.62
N ILE A 175 18.80 -17.62 -21.17
CA ILE A 175 19.41 -16.54 -21.97
C ILE A 175 20.84 -16.30 -21.50
#